data_6402074120afe7862aa2420ef3b3bb28
#
_entry.id   6402074120afe7862aa2420ef3b3bb28
#
_cell.length_a   1.000
_cell.length_b   1.000
_cell.length_c   1.000
_cell.angle_alpha   90.00
_cell.angle_beta   90.00
_cell.angle_gamma   90.00
#
_symmetry.space_group_name_H-M   'P 1'
#
loop_
_entity.id
_entity.type
_entity.pdbx_description
1 polymer ?
#
loop_
_entity_poly.entity_id
_entity_poly.type
_entity_poly.pdbx_seq_one_letter_code
_entity_poly.pdbx_strand_id
1 'polypeptide(L)'
;MPIKPIWIVIILLSLSLTPAASVSQIYELRTYTTHEGKLDDLLDRFQNHTMKLFEKHGIRNIGYWLPTNQSNTLIYIVAHDDQPGAMTAWKSFSQDPDWKKARAASVAGGPIITNIESNYMQKTSFSP
;
A
#
# COMPACT_ATOMS: atom_id res chain seq x y z
N MET A 1 31.33 35.02 -60.13
CA MET A 1 30.58 33.84 -59.70
C MET A 1 29.64 34.26 -58.58
N PRO A 2 28.35 34.23 -58.79
CA PRO A 2 27.43 34.58 -57.70
C PRO A 2 27.39 33.44 -56.65
N ILE A 3 27.66 33.79 -55.40
CA ILE A 3 27.57 32.90 -54.29
C ILE A 3 26.08 32.78 -53.95
N LYS A 4 25.52 31.58 -54.04
CA LYS A 4 24.13 31.29 -53.62
C LYS A 4 24.06 31.22 -52.11
N PRO A 5 23.11 31.91 -51.44
CA PRO A 5 22.97 31.79 -50.01
C PRO A 5 22.42 30.40 -49.65
N ILE A 6 23.15 29.70 -48.81
CA ILE A 6 22.68 28.44 -48.20
C ILE A 6 21.69 28.82 -47.08
N TRP A 7 20.41 28.54 -47.28
CA TRP A 7 19.40 28.67 -46.24
C TRP A 7 19.55 27.49 -45.29
N ILE A 8 20.13 27.74 -44.11
CA ILE A 8 20.14 26.74 -43.02
C ILE A 8 18.74 26.74 -42.40
N VAL A 9 17.98 25.71 -42.69
CA VAL A 9 16.70 25.47 -42.02
C VAL A 9 17.01 24.85 -40.66
N ILE A 10 16.95 25.65 -39.61
CA ILE A 10 17.04 25.18 -38.25
C ILE A 10 15.67 24.59 -37.90
N ILE A 11 15.57 23.26 -37.92
CA ILE A 11 14.39 22.55 -37.39
C ILE A 11 14.52 22.57 -35.89
N LEU A 12 13.79 23.48 -35.26
CA LEU A 12 13.57 23.46 -33.79
C LEU A 12 12.69 22.26 -33.48
N LEU A 13 13.32 21.17 -33.02
CA LEU A 13 12.62 20.02 -32.46
C LEU A 13 12.09 20.45 -31.10
N SER A 14 10.83 20.89 -31.04
CA SER A 14 10.15 21.16 -29.77
C SER A 14 9.91 19.84 -29.06
N LEU A 15 10.71 19.54 -28.04
CA LEU A 15 10.49 18.44 -27.13
C LEU A 15 9.28 18.81 -26.27
N SER A 16 8.11 18.33 -26.65
CA SER A 16 6.91 18.45 -25.83
C SER A 16 7.10 17.52 -24.61
N LEU A 17 7.46 18.09 -23.46
CA LEU A 17 7.33 17.38 -22.21
C LEU A 17 5.83 17.21 -21.94
N THR A 18 5.27 16.05 -22.26
CA THR A 18 3.98 15.65 -21.71
C THR A 18 4.16 15.46 -20.21
N PRO A 19 3.39 16.16 -19.34
CA PRO A 19 3.45 15.89 -17.92
C PRO A 19 3.05 14.42 -17.72
N ALA A 20 3.92 13.65 -17.05
CA ALA A 20 3.59 12.31 -16.64
C ALA A 20 2.29 12.38 -15.83
N ALA A 21 1.25 11.63 -16.24
CA ALA A 21 0.03 11.52 -15.47
C ALA A 21 0.42 11.10 -14.05
N SER A 22 0.08 11.90 -13.04
CA SER A 22 0.30 11.55 -11.64
C SER A 22 -0.48 10.28 -11.37
N VAL A 23 0.24 9.17 -11.07
CA VAL A 23 -0.37 7.92 -10.65
C VAL A 23 -1.15 8.24 -9.39
N SER A 24 -2.49 8.15 -9.45
CA SER A 24 -3.35 8.42 -8.29
C SER A 24 -3.17 7.29 -7.29
N GLN A 25 -2.35 7.55 -6.25
CA GLN A 25 -2.13 6.65 -5.14
C GLN A 25 -3.46 6.41 -4.40
N ILE A 26 -3.76 5.15 -4.13
CA ILE A 26 -4.91 4.75 -3.33
C ILE A 26 -4.45 4.33 -1.95
N TYR A 27 -5.17 4.78 -0.95
CA TYR A 27 -4.99 4.37 0.44
C TYR A 27 -6.07 3.36 0.82
N GLU A 28 -5.71 2.48 1.72
CA GLU A 28 -6.65 1.50 2.27
C GLU A 28 -6.60 1.58 3.79
N LEU A 29 -7.72 1.97 4.38
CA LEU A 29 -7.92 1.95 5.83
C LEU A 29 -8.45 0.58 6.22
N ARG A 30 -7.75 -0.11 7.11
CA ARG A 30 -8.15 -1.41 7.61
C ARG A 30 -8.35 -1.38 9.11
N THR A 31 -9.47 -1.93 9.55
CA THR A 31 -9.80 -2.08 10.97
C THR A 31 -9.92 -3.56 11.29
N TYR A 32 -9.04 -4.03 12.19
CA TYR A 32 -9.04 -5.40 12.67
C TYR A 32 -9.58 -5.44 14.08
N THR A 33 -10.56 -6.30 14.32
CA THR A 33 -11.05 -6.62 15.66
C THR A 33 -10.57 -8.01 16.03
N THR A 34 -10.04 -8.16 17.24
CA THR A 34 -9.54 -9.43 17.75
C THR A 34 -10.50 -10.04 18.77
N HIS A 35 -10.31 -11.34 19.00
CA HIS A 35 -10.82 -11.96 20.23
C HIS A 35 -10.19 -11.28 21.45
N GLU A 36 -10.89 -11.34 22.57
CA GLU A 36 -10.38 -10.82 23.83
C GLU A 36 -9.02 -11.46 24.19
N GLY A 37 -8.07 -10.63 24.59
CA GLY A 37 -6.72 -11.06 24.96
C GLY A 37 -5.81 -11.42 23.78
N LYS A 38 -6.23 -11.20 22.52
CA LYS A 38 -5.47 -11.56 21.33
C LYS A 38 -4.86 -10.38 20.58
N LEU A 39 -5.04 -9.15 21.07
CA LEU A 39 -4.48 -7.97 20.42
C LEU A 39 -2.94 -8.01 20.39
N ASP A 40 -2.31 -8.38 21.50
CA ASP A 40 -0.84 -8.44 21.57
C ASP A 40 -0.28 -9.46 20.58
N ASP A 41 -0.90 -10.62 20.42
CA ASP A 41 -0.51 -11.60 19.42
C ASP A 41 -0.61 -11.05 17.99
N LEU A 42 -1.64 -10.23 17.72
CA LEU A 42 -1.78 -9.55 16.43
C LEU A 42 -0.67 -8.52 16.21
N LEU A 43 -0.39 -7.68 17.22
CA LEU A 43 0.65 -6.66 17.16
C LEU A 43 2.03 -7.28 16.94
N ASP A 44 2.34 -8.36 17.65
CA ASP A 44 3.59 -9.11 17.48
C ASP A 44 3.74 -9.66 16.05
N ARG A 45 2.66 -10.21 15.49
CA ARG A 45 2.67 -10.70 14.11
C ARG A 45 2.91 -9.56 13.12
N PHE A 46 2.27 -8.40 13.30
CA PHE A 46 2.49 -7.25 12.43
C PHE A 46 3.92 -6.73 12.51
N GLN A 47 4.40 -6.51 13.72
CA GLN A 47 5.72 -5.96 13.95
C GLN A 47 6.84 -6.87 13.44
N ASN A 48 6.73 -8.18 13.67
CA ASN A 48 7.80 -9.13 13.37
C ASN A 48 7.73 -9.72 11.97
N HIS A 49 6.56 -9.73 11.32
CA HIS A 49 6.36 -10.42 10.04
C HIS A 49 5.58 -9.61 9.01
N THR A 50 4.37 -9.18 9.34
CA THR A 50 3.42 -8.68 8.35
C THR A 50 3.89 -7.43 7.64
N MET A 51 4.43 -6.45 8.38
CA MET A 51 4.84 -5.17 7.80
C MET A 51 5.92 -5.32 6.72
N LYS A 52 6.94 -6.13 6.96
CA LYS A 52 8.00 -6.38 5.96
C LYS A 52 7.48 -7.18 4.76
N LEU A 53 6.52 -8.10 4.98
CA LEU A 53 5.91 -8.85 3.91
C LEU A 53 4.97 -7.98 3.07
N PHE A 54 4.30 -7.00 3.66
CA PHE A 54 3.56 -5.99 2.90
C PHE A 54 4.50 -5.26 1.91
N GLU A 55 5.62 -4.72 2.39
CA GLU A 55 6.59 -4.03 1.53
C GLU A 55 7.12 -4.94 0.41
N LYS A 56 7.41 -6.20 0.72
CA LYS A 56 7.84 -7.19 -0.26
C LYS A 56 6.85 -7.32 -1.43
N HIS A 57 5.56 -7.17 -1.16
CA HIS A 57 4.49 -7.29 -2.17
C HIS A 57 3.98 -5.94 -2.69
N GLY A 58 4.67 -4.85 -2.42
CA GLY A 58 4.30 -3.52 -2.92
C GLY A 58 3.15 -2.85 -2.16
N ILE A 59 2.79 -3.38 -0.99
CA ILE A 59 1.82 -2.77 -0.08
C ILE A 59 2.61 -1.87 0.86
N ARG A 60 2.50 -0.55 0.70
CA ARG A 60 3.28 0.42 1.49
C ARG A 60 2.63 0.65 2.85
N ASN A 61 3.40 0.48 3.91
CA ASN A 61 2.95 0.80 5.26
C ASN A 61 2.92 2.32 5.46
N ILE A 62 1.78 2.85 5.89
CA ILE A 62 1.61 4.29 6.18
C ILE A 62 1.61 4.51 7.69
N GLY A 63 0.79 3.78 8.44
CA GLY A 63 0.75 3.92 9.89
C GLY A 63 -0.21 2.95 10.55
N TYR A 64 -0.03 2.82 11.88
CA TYR A 64 -0.74 1.86 12.72
C TYR A 64 -1.19 2.56 14.00
N TRP A 65 -2.44 2.37 14.40
CA TRP A 65 -3.04 3.02 15.56
C TRP A 65 -3.88 2.06 16.39
N LEU A 66 -3.87 2.30 17.68
CA LEU A 66 -4.81 1.68 18.62
C LEU A 66 -5.82 2.74 19.04
N PRO A 67 -7.11 2.58 18.74
CA PRO A 67 -8.12 3.55 19.15
C PRO A 67 -8.22 3.58 20.68
N THR A 68 -8.33 4.79 21.25
CA THR A 68 -8.34 4.97 22.73
C THR A 68 -9.64 4.57 23.38
N ASN A 69 -10.71 4.45 22.60
CA ASN A 69 -12.08 4.14 23.07
C ASN A 69 -12.60 2.77 22.62
N GLN A 70 -11.77 1.96 21.99
CA GLN A 70 -12.11 0.60 21.55
C GLN A 70 -10.96 -0.35 21.90
N SER A 71 -11.26 -1.34 22.75
CA SER A 71 -10.34 -2.44 23.02
C SER A 71 -10.29 -3.43 21.86
N ASN A 72 -9.30 -4.30 21.84
CA ASN A 72 -9.17 -5.40 20.88
C ASN A 72 -9.21 -4.95 19.40
N THR A 73 -8.74 -3.74 19.11
CA THR A 73 -8.85 -3.14 17.79
C THR A 73 -7.50 -2.58 17.33
N LEU A 74 -7.11 -2.93 16.12
CA LEU A 74 -5.97 -2.33 15.40
C LEU A 74 -6.52 -1.63 14.16
N ILE A 75 -6.19 -0.35 13.99
CA ILE A 75 -6.47 0.41 12.78
C ILE A 75 -5.14 0.68 12.07
N TYR A 76 -5.09 0.46 10.77
CA TYR A 76 -3.91 0.82 10.01
C TYR A 76 -4.26 1.28 8.60
N ILE A 77 -3.33 2.02 8.01
CA ILE A 77 -3.42 2.50 6.63
C ILE A 77 -2.23 1.96 5.85
N VAL A 78 -2.52 1.41 4.69
CA VAL A 78 -1.53 1.08 3.66
C VAL A 78 -1.84 1.86 2.39
N ALA A 79 -0.86 1.96 1.50
CA ALA A 79 -1.01 2.62 0.22
C ALA A 79 -0.66 1.68 -0.93
N HIS A 80 -1.36 1.86 -2.03
CA HIS A 80 -1.19 1.13 -3.29
C HIS A 80 -1.05 2.13 -4.45
N ASP A 81 -0.47 1.71 -5.56
CA ASP A 81 -0.36 2.57 -6.75
C ASP A 81 -1.74 2.86 -7.34
N ASP A 82 -2.59 1.84 -7.43
CA ASP A 82 -3.97 1.93 -7.87
C ASP A 82 -4.79 0.74 -7.30
N GLN A 83 -6.09 0.72 -7.58
CA GLN A 83 -6.95 -0.35 -7.06
C GLN A 83 -6.70 -1.72 -7.71
N PRO A 84 -6.47 -1.85 -9.03
CA PRO A 84 -6.05 -3.13 -9.61
C PRO A 84 -4.73 -3.64 -9.01
N GLY A 85 -3.76 -2.76 -8.77
CA GLY A 85 -2.50 -3.07 -8.11
C GLY A 85 -2.69 -3.56 -6.67
N ALA A 86 -3.63 -2.98 -5.93
CA ALA A 86 -4.01 -3.44 -4.59
C ALA A 86 -4.51 -4.89 -4.60
N MET A 87 -5.40 -5.22 -5.52
CA MET A 87 -5.94 -6.58 -5.66
C MET A 87 -4.84 -7.59 -5.96
N THR A 88 -3.94 -7.27 -6.89
CA THR A 88 -2.79 -8.11 -7.24
C THR A 88 -1.84 -8.28 -6.06
N ALA A 89 -1.52 -7.21 -5.35
CA ALA A 89 -0.62 -7.23 -4.20
C ALA A 89 -1.18 -8.05 -3.05
N TRP A 90 -2.45 -7.90 -2.70
CA TRP A 90 -3.11 -8.71 -1.68
C TRP A 90 -3.13 -10.20 -2.03
N LYS A 91 -3.40 -10.54 -3.29
CA LYS A 91 -3.36 -11.92 -3.75
C LYS A 91 -1.95 -12.51 -3.62
N SER A 92 -0.94 -11.79 -4.07
CA SER A 92 0.46 -12.20 -3.99
C SER A 92 0.90 -12.38 -2.52
N PHE A 93 0.57 -11.43 -1.66
CA PHE A 93 0.83 -11.51 -0.22
C PHE A 93 0.17 -12.74 0.42
N SER A 94 -1.11 -12.98 0.14
CA SER A 94 -1.86 -14.10 0.73
C SER A 94 -1.31 -15.47 0.36
N GLN A 95 -0.60 -15.56 -0.77
CA GLN A 95 0.01 -16.79 -1.28
C GLN A 95 1.47 -16.97 -0.86
N ASP A 96 2.08 -15.96 -0.26
CA ASP A 96 3.48 -16.00 0.16
C ASP A 96 3.68 -17.08 1.24
N PRO A 97 4.62 -18.03 1.04
CA PRO A 97 4.91 -19.08 2.02
C PRO A 97 5.34 -18.54 3.37
N ASP A 98 6.08 -17.42 3.40
CA ASP A 98 6.53 -16.79 4.65
C ASP A 98 5.35 -16.21 5.42
N TRP A 99 4.39 -15.60 4.71
CA TRP A 99 3.15 -15.17 5.33
C TRP A 99 2.34 -16.32 5.90
N LYS A 100 2.16 -17.39 5.12
CA LYS A 100 1.41 -18.58 5.58
C LYS A 100 2.04 -19.19 6.83
N LYS A 101 3.37 -19.27 6.89
CA LYS A 101 4.11 -19.76 8.04
C LYS A 101 3.92 -18.86 9.27
N ALA A 102 4.08 -17.54 9.11
CA ALA A 102 3.92 -16.58 10.19
C ALA A 102 2.49 -16.57 10.73
N ARG A 103 1.51 -16.61 9.84
CA ARG A 103 0.10 -16.68 10.22
C ARG A 103 -0.21 -17.95 11.00
N ALA A 104 0.22 -19.11 10.50
CA ALA A 104 -0.01 -20.40 11.15
C ALA A 104 0.60 -20.43 12.56
N ALA A 105 1.82 -19.93 12.73
CA ALA A 105 2.48 -19.84 14.03
C ALA A 105 1.71 -18.92 14.98
N SER A 106 1.21 -17.79 14.52
CA SER A 106 0.50 -16.81 15.35
C SER A 106 -0.86 -17.31 15.86
N VAL A 107 -1.51 -18.22 15.15
CA VAL A 107 -2.82 -18.77 15.54
C VAL A 107 -2.72 -20.15 16.20
N ALA A 108 -1.52 -20.62 16.51
CA ALA A 108 -1.32 -21.91 17.18
C ALA A 108 -2.03 -21.99 18.54
N GLY A 109 -2.15 -20.87 19.26
CA GLY A 109 -2.90 -20.74 20.50
C GLY A 109 -4.39 -20.40 20.34
N GLY A 110 -4.91 -20.46 19.12
CA GLY A 110 -6.30 -20.14 18.78
C GLY A 110 -6.43 -18.98 17.80
N PRO A 111 -7.63 -18.74 17.25
CA PRO A 111 -7.87 -17.65 16.32
C PRO A 111 -7.65 -16.29 16.98
N ILE A 112 -7.09 -15.35 16.19
CA ILE A 112 -6.79 -13.98 16.67
C ILE A 112 -7.90 -13.03 16.26
N ILE A 113 -8.35 -13.07 15.00
CA ILE A 113 -9.18 -12.04 14.37
C ILE A 113 -10.64 -12.49 14.32
N THR A 114 -11.55 -11.60 14.74
CA THR A 114 -13.00 -11.80 14.63
C THR A 114 -13.59 -11.07 13.43
N ASN A 115 -13.03 -9.91 13.06
CA ASN A 115 -13.56 -9.10 11.97
C ASN A 115 -12.45 -8.25 11.32
N ILE A 116 -12.57 -8.06 10.00
CA ILE A 116 -11.74 -7.15 9.21
C ILE A 116 -12.67 -6.27 8.38
N GLU A 117 -12.49 -4.95 8.51
CA GLU A 117 -13.10 -3.96 7.63
C GLU A 117 -12.02 -3.31 6.78
N SER A 118 -12.35 -3.03 5.52
CA SER A 118 -11.45 -2.38 4.58
C SER A 118 -12.19 -1.30 3.80
N ASN A 119 -11.61 -0.11 3.72
CA ASN A 119 -12.13 1.01 2.98
C ASN A 119 -11.04 1.64 2.12
N TYR A 120 -11.23 1.66 0.81
CA TYR A 120 -10.35 2.38 -0.10
C TYR A 120 -10.64 3.88 -0.07
N MET A 121 -9.58 4.68 -0.12
CA MET A 121 -9.65 6.13 0.00
C MET A 121 -8.72 6.79 -1.00
N GLN A 122 -9.14 7.97 -1.48
CA GLN A 122 -8.28 8.88 -2.23
C GLN A 122 -8.02 10.13 -1.38
N LYS A 123 -6.80 10.67 -1.47
CA LYS A 123 -6.55 11.98 -0.86
C LYS A 123 -7.42 13.05 -1.52
N THR A 124 -7.92 13.97 -0.72
CA THR A 124 -8.49 15.23 -1.23
C THR A 124 -7.37 16.12 -1.77
N SER A 125 -7.72 17.11 -2.59
CA SER A 125 -6.76 18.08 -3.12
C SER A 125 -6.08 18.94 -2.03
N PHE A 126 -6.69 19.04 -0.86
CA PHE A 126 -6.19 19.81 0.29
C PHE A 126 -5.57 18.94 1.40
N SER A 127 -5.46 17.64 1.20
CA SER A 127 -4.79 16.75 2.16
C SER A 127 -3.29 17.03 2.17
N PRO A 128 -2.67 17.20 3.35
CA PRO A 128 -1.23 17.36 3.46
C PRO A 128 -0.44 16.13 2.98
#